data_2133122a4fe8d577b62e59166b70d754
#
_entry.id   2133122a4fe8d577b62e59166b70d754
#
_cell.length_a   1.000
_cell.length_b   1.000
_cell.length_c   1.000
_cell.angle_alpha   90.00
_cell.angle_beta   90.00
_cell.angle_gamma   90.00
#
_symmetry.space_group_name_H-M   'P 1'
#
loop_
_entity.id
_entity.type
_entity.pdbx_description
1 polymer ?
#
loop_
_entity_poly.entity_id
_entity_poly.type
_entity_poly.pdbx_seq_one_letter_code
_entity_poly.pdbx_strand_id
1 'polypeptide(L)'
;MSLKLKKLMLHVAIAGCMSVAFYAQADVKIGVAGPFTGPNATYGAQYWKGASQAAADINAAGGIKGEKIVLVQGDDACEPKQAVAVANRLVDESGVSAVVGHFCSSSTMPASEVYDEAGILTITPGSTNPQITERGMKDMFRMCGRDDQQGAIAANYILDVLKAKKIAVIHDKDTYGQGLADATRAALAKRGTKEVLYEGLSRGEKDFNALVTKIGALKPDVVYFGGCHPEAGPLVRQMREQGVQAKFFSGDCIVTQELVTAAGGPQFTDGVLMTFGQDPRTIAEGKAVIEKFRASGFEPEGYTLYAYASIQAIAAAYNAVGTDNTKASEWLKNHSVDTVMGKKAWDGKGDLKVSDYVVYKWDDKGKYHQL
;
A
#
# COMPACT_ATOMS: atom_id res chain seq x y z
N MET A 1 -32.58 -87.52 33.26
CA MET A 1 -31.37 -86.68 33.41
C MET A 1 -31.37 -85.62 32.31
N SER A 2 -31.68 -84.39 32.69
CA SER A 2 -31.99 -83.25 31.76
C SER A 2 -30.81 -82.37 31.61
N LEU A 3 -30.34 -82.19 30.35
CA LEU A 3 -29.30 -81.21 30.01
C LEU A 3 -30.01 -79.93 29.58
N LYS A 4 -29.98 -78.90 30.43
CA LYS A 4 -30.47 -77.58 30.08
C LYS A 4 -29.42 -76.85 29.26
N LEU A 5 -29.73 -76.67 27.98
CA LEU A 5 -28.95 -75.89 27.05
C LEU A 5 -29.15 -74.37 27.31
N LYS A 6 -28.19 -73.72 27.89
CA LYS A 6 -28.21 -72.24 28.04
C LYS A 6 -27.83 -71.59 26.71
N LYS A 7 -28.79 -70.90 26.10
CA LYS A 7 -28.56 -70.04 24.95
C LYS A 7 -27.75 -68.81 25.41
N LEU A 8 -26.52 -68.71 24.98
CA LEU A 8 -25.68 -67.50 25.11
C LEU A 8 -26.00 -66.55 23.95
N MET A 9 -26.80 -65.51 24.24
CA MET A 9 -26.97 -64.42 23.26
C MET A 9 -25.73 -63.60 23.24
N LEU A 10 -24.96 -63.67 22.14
CA LEU A 10 -23.82 -62.83 21.84
C LEU A 10 -24.37 -61.50 21.26
N HIS A 11 -24.42 -60.43 22.07
CA HIS A 11 -24.71 -59.08 21.57
C HIS A 11 -23.41 -58.53 20.96
N VAL A 12 -23.34 -58.59 19.64
CA VAL A 12 -22.30 -57.86 18.89
C VAL A 12 -22.72 -56.37 18.86
N ALA A 13 -22.13 -55.57 19.74
CA ALA A 13 -22.22 -54.12 19.66
C ALA A 13 -21.34 -53.66 18.48
N ILE A 14 -21.98 -53.35 17.36
CA ILE A 14 -21.34 -52.67 16.26
C ILE A 14 -21.14 -51.21 16.70
N ALA A 15 -19.99 -50.92 17.30
CA ALA A 15 -19.53 -49.53 17.50
C ALA A 15 -19.19 -48.97 16.12
N GLY A 16 -20.15 -48.26 15.53
CA GLY A 16 -19.92 -47.48 14.30
C GLY A 16 -18.93 -46.37 14.62
N CYS A 17 -17.66 -46.60 14.33
CA CYS A 17 -16.68 -45.51 14.18
C CYS A 17 -17.13 -44.65 13.00
N MET A 18 -17.89 -43.59 13.29
CA MET A 18 -18.00 -42.49 12.35
C MET A 18 -16.61 -41.87 12.24
N SER A 19 -15.83 -42.32 11.25
CA SER A 19 -14.64 -41.62 10.78
C SER A 19 -15.13 -40.29 10.24
N VAL A 20 -15.09 -39.26 11.07
CA VAL A 20 -15.14 -37.89 10.55
C VAL A 20 -13.88 -37.72 9.71
N ALA A 21 -14.04 -37.89 8.41
CA ALA A 21 -13.00 -37.52 7.48
C ALA A 21 -12.79 -36.00 7.67
N PHE A 22 -11.77 -35.63 8.43
CA PHE A 22 -11.22 -34.30 8.36
C PHE A 22 -10.66 -34.19 6.94
N TYR A 23 -11.45 -33.65 6.02
CA TYR A 23 -10.89 -33.14 4.80
C TYR A 23 -9.85 -32.10 5.26
N ALA A 24 -8.59 -32.39 5.04
CA ALA A 24 -7.53 -31.39 5.15
C ALA A 24 -7.87 -30.33 4.11
N GLN A 25 -8.56 -29.30 4.55
CA GLN A 25 -8.92 -28.17 3.74
C GLN A 25 -7.61 -27.42 3.45
N ALA A 26 -7.32 -27.14 2.19
CA ALA A 26 -6.05 -26.53 1.81
C ALA A 26 -5.99 -25.08 2.32
N ASP A 27 -4.86 -24.70 2.93
CA ASP A 27 -4.65 -23.33 3.37
C ASP A 27 -4.84 -22.31 2.24
N VAL A 28 -5.43 -21.15 2.55
CA VAL A 28 -5.54 -20.03 1.60
C VAL A 28 -4.21 -19.29 1.57
N LYS A 29 -3.44 -19.48 0.50
CA LYS A 29 -2.16 -18.81 0.32
C LYS A 29 -2.38 -17.42 -0.25
N ILE A 30 -1.82 -16.39 0.40
CA ILE A 30 -1.87 -14.99 -0.07
C ILE A 30 -0.44 -14.49 -0.24
N GLY A 31 -0.10 -14.05 -1.45
CA GLY A 31 1.16 -13.39 -1.74
C GLY A 31 1.21 -12.00 -1.09
N VAL A 32 2.34 -11.65 -0.49
CA VAL A 32 2.63 -10.27 -0.05
C VAL A 32 3.85 -9.82 -0.83
N ALA A 33 3.62 -8.98 -1.83
CA ALA A 33 4.64 -8.54 -2.77
C ALA A 33 4.98 -7.05 -2.58
N GLY A 34 6.27 -6.74 -2.60
CA GLY A 34 6.76 -5.37 -2.43
C GLY A 34 8.28 -5.32 -2.25
N PRO A 35 8.85 -4.15 -1.97
CA PRO A 35 10.29 -3.99 -1.78
C PRO A 35 10.70 -4.43 -0.38
N PHE A 36 11.12 -5.67 -0.21
CA PHE A 36 11.67 -6.14 1.08
C PHE A 36 13.17 -5.88 1.20
N THR A 37 13.81 -5.57 0.06
CA THR A 37 15.20 -5.12 -0.01
C THR A 37 15.30 -3.79 -0.78
N GLY A 38 16.49 -3.19 -0.79
CA GLY A 38 16.75 -1.94 -1.49
C GLY A 38 16.29 -0.67 -0.73
N PRO A 39 16.37 0.49 -1.39
CA PRO A 39 16.15 1.80 -0.74
C PRO A 39 14.74 2.00 -0.17
N ASN A 40 13.74 1.28 -0.68
CA ASN A 40 12.35 1.36 -0.27
C ASN A 40 11.91 0.21 0.67
N ALA A 41 12.85 -0.53 1.25
CA ALA A 41 12.57 -1.72 2.08
C ALA A 41 11.65 -1.46 3.28
N THR A 42 11.62 -0.24 3.78
CA THR A 42 10.72 0.17 4.86
C THR A 42 9.25 -0.10 4.53
N TYR A 43 8.83 0.09 3.27
CA TYR A 43 7.45 -0.15 2.84
C TYR A 43 7.13 -1.65 2.73
N GLY A 44 8.07 -2.46 2.27
CA GLY A 44 7.93 -3.93 2.32
C GLY A 44 7.77 -4.44 3.76
N ALA A 45 8.56 -3.91 4.69
CA ALA A 45 8.44 -4.23 6.10
C ALA A 45 7.06 -3.83 6.68
N GLN A 46 6.52 -2.65 6.31
CA GLN A 46 5.18 -2.22 6.69
C GLN A 46 4.10 -3.17 6.14
N TYR A 47 4.22 -3.57 4.85
CA TYR A 47 3.30 -4.53 4.24
C TYR A 47 3.30 -5.87 4.97
N TRP A 48 4.50 -6.41 5.22
CA TRP A 48 4.62 -7.70 5.91
C TRP A 48 4.05 -7.67 7.32
N LYS A 49 4.35 -6.61 8.08
CA LYS A 49 3.81 -6.44 9.44
C LYS A 49 2.28 -6.36 9.44
N GLY A 50 1.71 -5.52 8.57
CA GLY A 50 0.27 -5.37 8.44
C GLY A 50 -0.42 -6.66 8.04
N ALA A 51 0.04 -7.29 6.96
CA ALA A 51 -0.52 -8.53 6.44
C ALA A 51 -0.39 -9.70 7.44
N SER A 52 0.78 -9.83 8.09
CA SER A 52 1.02 -10.88 9.08
C SER A 52 0.10 -10.77 10.30
N GLN A 53 -0.11 -9.56 10.81
CA GLN A 53 -1.03 -9.35 11.92
C GLN A 53 -2.48 -9.63 11.51
N ALA A 54 -2.89 -9.21 10.31
CA ALA A 54 -4.23 -9.50 9.80
C ALA A 54 -4.46 -11.00 9.62
N ALA A 55 -3.51 -11.72 9.03
CA ALA A 55 -3.58 -13.17 8.88
C ALA A 55 -3.66 -13.88 10.23
N ALA A 56 -2.87 -13.44 11.21
CA ALA A 56 -2.90 -14.00 12.56
C ALA A 56 -4.27 -13.78 13.24
N ASP A 57 -4.82 -12.57 13.15
CA ASP A 57 -6.11 -12.24 13.76
C ASP A 57 -7.27 -12.99 13.10
N ILE A 58 -7.29 -13.10 11.77
CA ILE A 58 -8.30 -13.84 11.02
C ILE A 58 -8.20 -15.33 11.30
N ASN A 59 -6.97 -15.88 11.34
CA ASN A 59 -6.75 -17.30 11.67
C ASN A 59 -7.20 -17.63 13.09
N ALA A 60 -6.97 -16.73 14.05
CA ALA A 60 -7.44 -16.89 15.43
C ALA A 60 -8.98 -16.85 15.52
N ALA A 61 -9.64 -16.13 14.60
CA ALA A 61 -11.10 -16.05 14.50
C ALA A 61 -11.73 -17.23 13.71
N GLY A 62 -10.95 -18.21 13.25
CA GLY A 62 -11.42 -19.40 12.53
C GLY A 62 -11.04 -19.43 11.05
N GLY A 63 -10.25 -18.47 10.57
CA GLY A 63 -9.77 -18.42 9.18
C GLY A 63 -10.84 -18.03 8.16
N ILE A 64 -10.60 -18.37 6.92
CA ILE A 64 -11.54 -18.20 5.79
C ILE A 64 -12.28 -19.52 5.57
N LYS A 65 -13.56 -19.58 5.96
CA LYS A 65 -14.38 -20.82 5.90
C LYS A 65 -13.69 -22.02 6.57
N GLY A 66 -12.91 -21.79 7.64
CA GLY A 66 -12.17 -22.84 8.37
C GLY A 66 -10.75 -23.07 7.86
N GLU A 67 -10.36 -22.51 6.73
CA GLU A 67 -9.00 -22.59 6.16
C GLU A 67 -8.12 -21.47 6.73
N LYS A 68 -6.85 -21.78 6.98
CA LYS A 68 -5.89 -20.78 7.47
C LYS A 68 -5.32 -19.96 6.32
N ILE A 69 -5.11 -18.68 6.58
CA ILE A 69 -4.30 -17.83 5.70
C ILE A 69 -2.83 -18.15 5.94
N VAL A 70 -2.11 -18.45 4.86
CA VAL A 70 -0.66 -18.60 4.82
C VAL A 70 -0.09 -17.54 3.90
N LEU A 71 0.84 -16.74 4.39
CA LEU A 71 1.45 -15.67 3.62
C LEU A 71 2.72 -16.14 2.91
N VAL A 72 2.88 -15.71 1.65
CA VAL A 72 4.06 -15.96 0.83
C VAL A 72 4.69 -14.63 0.44
N GLN A 73 5.94 -14.42 0.83
CA GLN A 73 6.65 -13.16 0.56
C GLN A 73 7.21 -13.11 -0.86
N GLY A 74 7.09 -11.94 -1.51
CA GLY A 74 7.65 -11.66 -2.82
C GLY A 74 8.42 -10.34 -2.84
N ASP A 75 9.76 -10.40 -2.84
CA ASP A 75 10.62 -9.21 -2.89
C ASP A 75 10.84 -8.75 -4.33
N ASP A 76 10.35 -7.56 -4.65
CA ASP A 76 10.53 -6.92 -5.97
C ASP A 76 11.56 -5.78 -5.96
N ALA A 77 12.08 -5.40 -4.80
CA ALA A 77 13.03 -4.29 -4.61
C ALA A 77 12.63 -2.96 -5.31
N CYS A 78 11.37 -2.76 -5.66
CA CYS A 78 10.87 -1.70 -6.55
C CYS A 78 11.46 -1.75 -7.98
N GLU A 79 11.85 -2.94 -8.45
CA GLU A 79 12.41 -3.14 -9.78
C GLU A 79 11.39 -3.85 -10.69
N PRO A 80 10.96 -3.24 -11.82
CA PRO A 80 9.90 -3.78 -12.68
C PRO A 80 10.17 -5.21 -13.16
N LYS A 81 11.41 -5.52 -13.56
CA LYS A 81 11.78 -6.87 -14.01
C LYS A 81 11.70 -7.89 -12.89
N GLN A 82 12.12 -7.53 -11.69
CA GLN A 82 12.03 -8.39 -10.52
C GLN A 82 10.57 -8.60 -10.11
N ALA A 83 9.73 -7.57 -10.22
CA ALA A 83 8.31 -7.69 -9.95
C ALA A 83 7.60 -8.72 -10.84
N VAL A 84 7.93 -8.78 -12.14
CA VAL A 84 7.43 -9.81 -13.06
C VAL A 84 7.90 -11.20 -12.63
N ALA A 85 9.18 -11.35 -12.28
CA ALA A 85 9.70 -12.64 -11.81
C ALA A 85 9.03 -13.09 -10.51
N VAL A 86 8.79 -12.16 -9.58
CA VAL A 86 8.04 -12.41 -8.33
C VAL A 86 6.62 -12.82 -8.64
N ALA A 87 5.94 -12.14 -9.57
CA ALA A 87 4.56 -12.47 -9.93
C ALA A 87 4.44 -13.89 -10.49
N ASN A 88 5.29 -14.26 -11.46
CA ASN A 88 5.33 -15.63 -11.98
C ASN A 88 5.58 -16.66 -10.88
N ARG A 89 6.56 -16.42 -10.01
CA ARG A 89 6.86 -17.35 -8.90
C ARG A 89 5.68 -17.50 -7.92
N LEU A 90 4.97 -16.41 -7.59
CA LEU A 90 3.81 -16.46 -6.71
C LEU A 90 2.66 -17.26 -7.33
N VAL A 91 2.43 -17.10 -8.63
CA VAL A 91 1.38 -17.81 -9.37
C VAL A 91 1.77 -19.29 -9.57
N ASP A 92 2.90 -19.54 -10.22
CA ASP A 92 3.22 -20.87 -10.75
C ASP A 92 3.79 -21.81 -9.68
N GLU A 93 4.71 -21.32 -8.83
CA GLU A 93 5.43 -22.14 -7.89
C GLU A 93 4.74 -22.16 -6.51
N SER A 94 4.25 -21.00 -6.05
CA SER A 94 3.66 -20.89 -4.72
C SER A 94 2.18 -21.21 -4.71
N GLY A 95 1.49 -21.06 -5.84
CA GLY A 95 0.06 -21.33 -5.97
C GLY A 95 -0.79 -20.42 -5.07
N VAL A 96 -0.53 -19.10 -5.09
CA VAL A 96 -1.29 -18.15 -4.28
C VAL A 96 -2.70 -17.95 -4.85
N SER A 97 -3.68 -17.80 -3.96
CA SER A 97 -5.06 -17.50 -4.33
C SER A 97 -5.27 -16.01 -4.58
N ALA A 98 -4.55 -15.15 -3.88
CA ALA A 98 -4.61 -13.70 -4.03
C ALA A 98 -3.25 -13.05 -3.73
N VAL A 99 -3.11 -11.76 -4.08
CA VAL A 99 -1.89 -10.98 -3.80
C VAL A 99 -2.25 -9.65 -3.13
N VAL A 100 -1.54 -9.31 -2.07
CA VAL A 100 -1.44 -7.98 -1.49
C VAL A 100 -0.12 -7.35 -1.96
N GLY A 101 -0.19 -6.40 -2.85
CA GLY A 101 1.00 -5.81 -3.50
C GLY A 101 0.71 -5.26 -4.89
N HIS A 102 1.70 -4.76 -5.57
CA HIS A 102 3.03 -4.34 -5.13
C HIS A 102 2.97 -2.92 -4.53
N PHE A 103 4.11 -2.40 -4.06
CA PHE A 103 4.16 -1.03 -3.53
C PHE A 103 4.46 0.00 -4.62
N CYS A 104 5.58 -0.16 -5.34
CA CYS A 104 5.97 0.76 -6.39
C CYS A 104 5.06 0.61 -7.62
N SER A 105 4.53 1.73 -8.13
CA SER A 105 3.68 1.70 -9.33
C SER A 105 4.40 1.11 -10.54
N SER A 106 5.72 1.33 -10.66
CA SER A 106 6.58 0.74 -11.68
C SER A 106 6.67 -0.79 -11.58
N SER A 107 6.55 -1.35 -10.38
CA SER A 107 6.48 -2.80 -10.13
C SER A 107 5.08 -3.35 -10.37
N THR A 108 4.05 -2.65 -9.88
CA THR A 108 2.64 -3.08 -10.02
C THR A 108 2.21 -3.13 -11.48
N MET A 109 2.65 -2.16 -12.29
CA MET A 109 2.27 -2.09 -13.70
C MET A 109 2.52 -3.41 -14.46
N PRO A 110 3.74 -3.94 -14.55
CA PRO A 110 3.98 -5.20 -15.25
C PRO A 110 3.55 -6.43 -14.46
N ALA A 111 3.66 -6.45 -13.14
CA ALA A 111 3.25 -7.61 -12.33
C ALA A 111 1.75 -7.89 -12.41
N SER A 112 0.93 -6.84 -12.47
CA SER A 112 -0.53 -7.00 -12.59
C SER A 112 -0.97 -7.62 -13.90
N GLU A 113 -0.18 -7.55 -14.97
CA GLU A 113 -0.45 -8.27 -16.22
C GLU A 113 -0.36 -9.79 -15.99
N VAL A 114 0.67 -10.24 -15.28
CA VAL A 114 0.84 -11.65 -14.92
C VAL A 114 -0.31 -12.13 -14.03
N TYR A 115 -0.72 -11.33 -13.07
CA TYR A 115 -1.83 -11.68 -12.17
C TYR A 115 -3.18 -11.71 -12.91
N ASP A 116 -3.43 -10.75 -13.81
CA ASP A 116 -4.67 -10.69 -14.61
C ASP A 116 -4.78 -11.90 -15.54
N GLU A 117 -3.69 -12.28 -16.25
CA GLU A 117 -3.63 -13.48 -17.09
C GLU A 117 -3.91 -14.76 -16.28
N ALA A 118 -3.45 -14.83 -15.05
CA ALA A 118 -3.66 -15.96 -14.16
C ALA A 118 -4.99 -15.90 -13.39
N GLY A 119 -5.77 -14.82 -13.51
CA GLY A 119 -7.02 -14.62 -12.78
C GLY A 119 -6.83 -14.49 -11.28
N ILE A 120 -5.77 -13.84 -10.81
CA ILE A 120 -5.41 -13.68 -9.40
C ILE A 120 -5.93 -12.35 -8.86
N LEU A 121 -6.80 -12.40 -7.86
CA LEU A 121 -7.26 -11.22 -7.13
C LEU A 121 -6.08 -10.48 -6.50
N THR A 122 -5.88 -9.22 -6.89
CA THR A 122 -4.77 -8.40 -6.42
C THR A 122 -5.27 -7.11 -5.80
N ILE A 123 -4.83 -6.81 -4.58
CA ILE A 123 -5.11 -5.54 -3.91
C ILE A 123 -3.78 -4.85 -3.58
N THR A 124 -3.49 -3.72 -4.22
CA THR A 124 -2.32 -2.92 -3.85
C THR A 124 -2.64 -1.98 -2.69
N PRO A 125 -1.87 -2.04 -1.59
CA PRO A 125 -2.02 -1.09 -0.50
C PRO A 125 -1.48 0.31 -0.79
N GLY A 126 -0.56 0.48 -1.78
CA GLY A 126 0.19 1.73 -1.91
C GLY A 126 0.57 2.17 -3.33
N SER A 127 0.24 1.41 -4.38
CA SER A 127 0.49 1.87 -5.76
C SER A 127 -0.61 2.81 -6.23
N THR A 128 -0.28 4.07 -6.43
CA THR A 128 -1.23 5.17 -6.62
C THR A 128 -1.40 5.65 -8.06
N ASN A 129 -0.51 5.24 -8.99
CA ASN A 129 -0.59 5.68 -10.38
C ASN A 129 -1.94 5.28 -11.01
N PRO A 130 -2.71 6.24 -11.60
CA PRO A 130 -4.03 5.97 -12.19
C PRO A 130 -4.04 4.87 -13.24
N GLN A 131 -2.95 4.73 -14.02
CA GLN A 131 -2.87 3.75 -15.11
C GLN A 131 -2.99 2.30 -14.64
N ILE A 132 -2.76 2.00 -13.37
CA ILE A 132 -2.87 0.64 -12.82
C ILE A 132 -4.29 0.09 -13.03
N THR A 133 -5.34 0.87 -12.77
CA THR A 133 -6.75 0.48 -12.91
C THR A 133 -7.41 0.93 -14.21
N GLU A 134 -6.85 1.95 -14.89
CA GLU A 134 -7.38 2.41 -16.19
C GLU A 134 -7.18 1.40 -17.34
N ARG A 135 -6.33 0.37 -17.16
CA ARG A 135 -6.08 -0.68 -18.15
C ARG A 135 -7.20 -1.74 -18.25
N GLY A 136 -8.20 -1.65 -17.37
CA GLY A 136 -9.40 -2.50 -17.43
C GLY A 136 -9.22 -3.91 -16.88
N MET A 137 -8.21 -4.17 -16.06
CA MET A 137 -8.01 -5.44 -15.35
C MET A 137 -9.15 -5.71 -14.37
N LYS A 138 -9.69 -6.91 -14.40
CA LYS A 138 -10.92 -7.24 -13.65
C LYS A 138 -10.67 -7.46 -12.17
N ASP A 139 -9.50 -8.03 -11.86
CA ASP A 139 -9.16 -8.53 -10.52
C ASP A 139 -8.13 -7.65 -9.82
N MET A 140 -7.91 -6.41 -10.31
CA MET A 140 -6.99 -5.43 -9.75
C MET A 140 -7.72 -4.36 -8.93
N PHE A 141 -7.33 -4.20 -7.67
CA PHE A 141 -7.91 -3.26 -6.71
C PHE A 141 -6.85 -2.42 -6.00
N ARG A 142 -7.27 -1.29 -5.40
CA ARG A 142 -6.44 -0.47 -4.51
C ARG A 142 -7.05 -0.39 -3.12
N MET A 143 -6.22 -0.35 -2.10
CA MET A 143 -6.60 0.08 -0.75
C MET A 143 -6.21 1.55 -0.49
N CYS A 144 -5.38 2.15 -1.35
CA CYS A 144 -4.99 3.57 -1.34
C CYS A 144 -5.77 4.39 -2.36
N GLY A 145 -5.60 5.72 -2.33
CA GLY A 145 -6.14 6.63 -3.34
C GLY A 145 -5.31 6.65 -4.64
N ARG A 146 -5.56 7.66 -5.50
CA ARG A 146 -4.94 7.83 -6.81
C ARG A 146 -4.14 9.13 -6.89
N ASP A 147 -3.09 9.16 -7.72
CA ASP A 147 -2.24 10.34 -7.90
C ASP A 147 -2.97 11.55 -8.49
N ASP A 148 -3.99 11.34 -9.32
CA ASP A 148 -4.80 12.43 -9.86
C ASP A 148 -5.64 13.13 -8.77
N GLN A 149 -6.10 12.41 -7.76
CA GLN A 149 -6.74 12.96 -6.58
C GLN A 149 -5.70 13.66 -5.67
N GLN A 150 -4.57 13.01 -5.45
CA GLN A 150 -3.46 13.50 -4.63
C GLN A 150 -2.89 14.80 -5.21
N GLY A 151 -2.62 14.85 -6.52
CA GLY A 151 -2.14 16.03 -7.22
C GLY A 151 -3.12 17.20 -7.16
N ALA A 152 -4.43 16.93 -7.21
CA ALA A 152 -5.46 17.97 -7.05
C ALA A 152 -5.45 18.58 -5.64
N ILE A 153 -5.33 17.76 -4.59
CA ILE A 153 -5.21 18.23 -3.19
C ILE A 153 -3.94 19.06 -3.01
N ALA A 154 -2.80 18.59 -3.53
CA ALA A 154 -1.53 19.33 -3.47
C ALA A 154 -1.65 20.69 -4.18
N ALA A 155 -2.17 20.73 -5.40
CA ALA A 155 -2.35 21.96 -6.17
C ALA A 155 -3.27 22.96 -5.44
N ASN A 156 -4.37 22.48 -4.87
CA ASN A 156 -5.28 23.34 -4.08
C ASN A 156 -4.57 23.92 -2.86
N TYR A 157 -3.83 23.10 -2.11
CA TYR A 157 -3.10 23.57 -0.94
C TYR A 157 -2.01 24.60 -1.32
N ILE A 158 -1.25 24.33 -2.39
CA ILE A 158 -0.23 25.23 -2.92
C ILE A 158 -0.81 26.60 -3.27
N LEU A 159 -1.95 26.63 -3.96
CA LEU A 159 -2.55 27.87 -4.44
C LEU A 159 -3.40 28.58 -3.38
N ASP A 160 -4.19 27.82 -2.61
CA ASP A 160 -5.19 28.41 -1.72
C ASP A 160 -4.69 28.66 -0.30
N VAL A 161 -3.77 27.83 0.19
CA VAL A 161 -3.20 27.95 1.54
C VAL A 161 -1.85 28.63 1.50
N LEU A 162 -0.91 28.11 0.70
CA LEU A 162 0.43 28.69 0.60
C LEU A 162 0.48 29.96 -0.24
N LYS A 163 -0.56 30.23 -1.06
CA LYS A 163 -0.65 31.40 -1.97
C LYS A 163 0.57 31.51 -2.90
N ALA A 164 1.16 30.35 -3.25
CA ALA A 164 2.36 30.28 -4.07
C ALA A 164 2.10 30.78 -5.49
N LYS A 165 3.05 31.53 -6.05
CA LYS A 165 3.01 32.08 -7.41
C LYS A 165 4.03 31.43 -8.33
N LYS A 166 5.16 30.99 -7.77
CA LYS A 166 6.23 30.31 -8.48
C LYS A 166 6.40 28.91 -7.95
N ILE A 167 6.11 27.90 -8.74
CA ILE A 167 6.19 26.51 -8.36
C ILE A 167 7.21 25.81 -9.26
N ALA A 168 8.24 25.21 -8.66
CA ALA A 168 9.11 24.26 -9.35
C ALA A 168 8.56 22.85 -9.12
N VAL A 169 8.48 22.04 -10.16
CA VAL A 169 8.04 20.66 -10.10
C VAL A 169 9.18 19.75 -10.52
N ILE A 170 9.57 18.87 -9.63
CA ILE A 170 10.68 17.93 -9.81
C ILE A 170 10.14 16.51 -9.68
N HIS A 171 10.72 15.54 -10.39
CA HIS A 171 10.33 14.14 -10.27
C HIS A 171 11.53 13.19 -10.42
N ASP A 172 11.38 11.95 -9.95
CA ASP A 172 12.43 10.91 -9.97
C ASP A 172 12.45 10.07 -11.27
N LYS A 173 11.66 10.46 -12.28
CA LYS A 173 11.48 9.73 -13.55
C LYS A 173 10.88 8.34 -13.44
N ASP A 174 10.49 7.91 -12.23
CA ASP A 174 9.78 6.65 -12.05
C ASP A 174 8.27 6.80 -12.37
N THR A 175 7.60 5.69 -12.63
CA THR A 175 6.16 5.65 -12.97
C THR A 175 5.30 6.38 -11.95
N TYR A 176 5.58 6.19 -10.65
CA TYR A 176 4.90 6.93 -9.58
C TYR A 176 5.29 8.41 -9.58
N GLY A 177 6.57 8.71 -9.37
CA GLY A 177 6.98 10.09 -9.09
C GLY A 177 6.74 11.03 -10.27
N GLN A 178 6.99 10.59 -11.50
CA GLN A 178 6.65 11.37 -12.70
C GLN A 178 5.13 11.50 -12.86
N GLY A 179 4.39 10.41 -12.67
CA GLY A 179 2.92 10.42 -12.77
C GLY A 179 2.27 11.39 -11.78
N LEU A 180 2.71 11.40 -10.52
CA LEU A 180 2.25 12.33 -9.51
C LEU A 180 2.62 13.80 -9.82
N ALA A 181 3.84 14.03 -10.28
CA ALA A 181 4.29 15.36 -10.72
C ALA A 181 3.43 15.87 -11.88
N ASP A 182 3.16 15.04 -12.87
CA ASP A 182 2.30 15.37 -14.02
C ASP A 182 0.86 15.62 -13.60
N ALA A 183 0.31 14.83 -12.69
CA ALA A 183 -1.03 15.05 -12.14
C ALA A 183 -1.14 16.39 -11.40
N THR A 184 -0.12 16.72 -10.60
CA THR A 184 -0.05 18.02 -9.89
C THR A 184 0.06 19.18 -10.86
N ARG A 185 0.92 19.07 -11.89
CA ARG A 185 1.03 20.08 -12.96
C ARG A 185 -0.29 20.28 -13.70
N ALA A 186 -0.97 19.18 -14.03
CA ALA A 186 -2.27 19.24 -14.69
C ALA A 186 -3.33 19.95 -13.81
N ALA A 187 -3.30 19.69 -12.50
CA ALA A 187 -4.19 20.36 -11.55
C ALA A 187 -3.86 21.86 -11.40
N LEU A 188 -2.59 22.23 -11.34
CA LEU A 188 -2.14 23.64 -11.35
C LEU A 188 -2.57 24.35 -12.65
N ALA A 189 -2.38 23.70 -13.80
CA ALA A 189 -2.74 24.26 -15.11
C ALA A 189 -4.26 24.48 -15.25
N LYS A 190 -5.11 23.60 -14.75
CA LYS A 190 -6.57 23.78 -14.68
C LYS A 190 -6.97 25.03 -13.89
N ARG A 191 -6.10 25.49 -13.00
CA ARG A 191 -6.28 26.71 -12.20
C ARG A 191 -5.51 27.92 -12.74
N GLY A 192 -5.02 27.84 -13.99
CA GLY A 192 -4.34 28.93 -14.67
C GLY A 192 -2.89 29.16 -14.21
N THR A 193 -2.30 28.22 -13.49
CA THR A 193 -0.92 28.33 -12.97
C THR A 193 0.01 27.39 -13.73
N LYS A 194 1.12 27.94 -14.21
CA LYS A 194 2.18 27.15 -14.86
C LYS A 194 3.41 27.14 -13.95
N GLU A 195 4.05 25.99 -13.86
CA GLU A 195 5.33 25.81 -13.17
C GLU A 195 6.44 26.64 -13.80
N VAL A 196 7.39 27.14 -12.99
CA VAL A 196 8.59 27.85 -13.47
C VAL A 196 9.74 26.91 -13.82
N LEU A 197 9.64 25.65 -13.38
CA LEU A 197 10.59 24.58 -13.67
C LEU A 197 9.84 23.24 -13.66
N TYR A 198 10.10 22.40 -14.64
CA TYR A 198 9.74 20.97 -14.63
C TYR A 198 10.98 20.17 -15.02
N GLU A 199 11.50 19.35 -14.10
CA GLU A 199 12.74 18.63 -14.32
C GLU A 199 12.78 17.30 -13.58
N GLY A 200 13.39 16.29 -14.20
CA GLY A 200 13.56 14.96 -13.63
C GLY A 200 14.98 14.74 -13.12
N LEU A 201 15.11 14.27 -11.88
CA LEU A 201 16.34 13.70 -11.35
C LEU A 201 16.40 12.19 -11.59
N SER A 202 17.53 11.54 -11.33
CA SER A 202 17.67 10.09 -11.49
C SER A 202 17.59 9.39 -10.13
N ARG A 203 16.81 8.30 -10.06
CA ARG A 203 16.77 7.45 -8.86
C ARG A 203 18.17 6.95 -8.51
N GLY A 204 18.46 6.92 -7.22
CA GLY A 204 19.79 6.54 -6.68
C GLY A 204 20.81 7.68 -6.66
N GLU A 205 20.56 8.79 -7.35
CA GLU A 205 21.39 9.99 -7.29
C GLU A 205 21.41 10.58 -5.86
N LYS A 206 22.55 11.11 -5.44
CA LYS A 206 22.75 11.67 -4.09
C LYS A 206 23.25 13.11 -4.13
N ASP A 207 23.73 13.57 -5.27
CA ASP A 207 24.22 14.94 -5.46
C ASP A 207 23.28 15.73 -6.37
N PHE A 208 22.52 16.61 -5.77
CA PHE A 208 21.56 17.48 -6.44
C PHE A 208 22.02 18.94 -6.47
N ASN A 209 23.29 19.24 -6.20
CA ASN A 209 23.78 20.61 -6.08
C ASN A 209 23.51 21.45 -7.32
N ALA A 210 23.69 20.92 -8.53
CA ALA A 210 23.41 21.63 -9.78
C ALA A 210 21.90 21.94 -9.93
N LEU A 211 21.04 20.98 -9.62
CA LEU A 211 19.58 21.15 -9.64
C LEU A 211 19.15 22.18 -8.59
N VAL A 212 19.67 22.10 -7.37
CA VAL A 212 19.36 23.04 -6.27
C VAL A 212 19.82 24.46 -6.61
N THR A 213 20.99 24.63 -7.22
CA THR A 213 21.45 25.94 -7.73
C THR A 213 20.48 26.52 -8.76
N LYS A 214 20.01 25.71 -9.71
CA LYS A 214 19.01 26.12 -10.71
C LYS A 214 17.67 26.49 -10.04
N ILE A 215 17.19 25.70 -9.09
CA ILE A 215 15.99 26.00 -8.31
C ILE A 215 16.17 27.35 -7.57
N GLY A 216 17.30 27.54 -6.87
CA GLY A 216 17.60 28.74 -6.10
C GLY A 216 17.60 30.01 -6.97
N ALA A 217 18.13 29.94 -8.20
CA ALA A 217 18.12 31.05 -9.14
C ALA A 217 16.71 31.49 -9.55
N LEU A 218 15.76 30.56 -9.63
CA LEU A 218 14.36 30.84 -9.99
C LEU A 218 13.54 31.41 -8.82
N LYS A 219 14.03 31.23 -7.59
CA LYS A 219 13.36 31.65 -6.34
C LYS A 219 11.90 31.22 -6.29
N PRO A 220 11.60 29.89 -6.35
CA PRO A 220 10.22 29.43 -6.24
C PRO A 220 9.71 29.59 -4.81
N ASP A 221 8.38 29.70 -4.66
CA ASP A 221 7.71 29.67 -3.36
C ASP A 221 7.60 28.23 -2.86
N VAL A 222 7.39 27.29 -3.80
CA VAL A 222 7.23 25.86 -3.54
C VAL A 222 8.07 25.05 -4.51
N VAL A 223 8.75 24.03 -4.00
CA VAL A 223 9.29 22.90 -4.78
C VAL A 223 8.38 21.72 -4.51
N TYR A 224 7.63 21.27 -5.52
CA TYR A 224 6.87 20.05 -5.48
C TYR A 224 7.73 18.91 -6.03
N PHE A 225 7.85 17.84 -5.26
CA PHE A 225 8.65 16.67 -5.64
C PHE A 225 7.78 15.42 -5.77
N GLY A 226 7.70 14.86 -6.96
CA GLY A 226 7.15 13.52 -7.20
C GLY A 226 8.25 12.48 -7.10
N GLY A 227 8.23 11.69 -6.04
CA GLY A 227 9.22 10.65 -5.76
C GLY A 227 9.23 10.22 -4.31
N CYS A 228 10.19 9.36 -3.96
CA CYS A 228 10.26 8.74 -2.66
C CYS A 228 11.36 9.33 -1.75
N HIS A 229 11.36 8.91 -0.49
CA HIS A 229 12.27 9.42 0.55
C HIS A 229 13.77 9.28 0.22
N PRO A 230 14.28 8.28 -0.53
CA PRO A 230 15.71 8.16 -0.81
C PRO A 230 16.29 9.33 -1.59
N GLU A 231 15.49 9.99 -2.42
CA GLU A 231 15.86 11.20 -3.18
C GLU A 231 15.33 12.47 -2.50
N ALA A 232 14.13 12.44 -1.91
CA ALA A 232 13.54 13.59 -1.23
C ALA A 232 14.40 14.09 -0.06
N GLY A 233 14.94 13.18 0.75
CA GLY A 233 15.79 13.53 1.89
C GLY A 233 17.03 14.32 1.49
N PRO A 234 17.93 13.78 0.65
CA PRO A 234 19.10 14.52 0.16
C PRO A 234 18.75 15.80 -0.58
N LEU A 235 17.68 15.80 -1.38
CA LEU A 235 17.25 17.02 -2.11
C LEU A 235 16.84 18.13 -1.16
N VAL A 236 15.99 17.86 -0.17
CA VAL A 236 15.57 18.89 0.79
C VAL A 236 16.74 19.36 1.65
N ARG A 237 17.64 18.46 2.06
CA ARG A 237 18.84 18.84 2.79
C ARG A 237 19.70 19.83 1.99
N GLN A 238 20.06 19.47 0.75
CA GLN A 238 20.90 20.33 -0.11
C GLN A 238 20.22 21.67 -0.42
N MET A 239 18.89 21.68 -0.54
CA MET A 239 18.13 22.95 -0.63
C MET A 239 18.37 23.83 0.61
N ARG A 240 18.28 23.28 1.82
CA ARG A 240 18.51 24.05 3.06
C ARG A 240 19.95 24.48 3.21
N GLU A 241 20.91 23.62 2.91
CA GLU A 241 22.36 23.92 2.95
C GLU A 241 22.74 25.05 1.97
N GLN A 242 22.09 25.13 0.80
CA GLN A 242 22.31 26.23 -0.17
C GLN A 242 21.41 27.46 0.07
N GLY A 243 20.64 27.50 1.17
CA GLY A 243 19.81 28.63 1.54
C GLY A 243 18.53 28.78 0.70
N VAL A 244 18.07 27.75 -0.01
CA VAL A 244 16.81 27.76 -0.74
C VAL A 244 15.66 27.66 0.25
N GLN A 245 14.87 28.74 0.38
CA GLN A 245 13.80 28.88 1.37
C GLN A 245 12.43 28.37 0.90
N ALA A 246 12.34 27.88 -0.34
CA ALA A 246 11.10 27.33 -0.89
C ALA A 246 10.50 26.24 0.04
N LYS A 247 9.17 26.22 0.16
CA LYS A 247 8.50 25.11 0.83
C LYS A 247 8.70 23.84 0.01
N PHE A 248 9.11 22.76 0.67
CA PHE A 248 9.21 21.44 0.03
C PHE A 248 7.90 20.71 0.23
N PHE A 249 7.28 20.23 -0.84
CA PHE A 249 6.03 19.52 -0.83
C PHE A 249 6.15 18.24 -1.67
N SER A 250 5.72 17.11 -1.17
CA SER A 250 5.77 15.82 -1.88
C SER A 250 4.49 15.01 -1.70
N GLY A 251 4.48 13.80 -2.22
CA GLY A 251 3.39 12.85 -2.06
C GLY A 251 3.60 11.90 -0.89
N ASP A 252 2.87 10.82 -0.95
CA ASP A 252 2.76 9.80 0.10
C ASP A 252 4.00 8.89 0.24
N CYS A 253 4.90 8.87 -0.74
CA CYS A 253 6.13 8.07 -0.66
C CYS A 253 7.23 8.69 0.23
N ILE A 254 6.89 9.70 1.04
CA ILE A 254 7.76 10.24 2.09
C ILE A 254 7.14 10.09 3.50
N VAL A 255 6.08 9.28 3.64
CA VAL A 255 5.37 9.04 4.92
C VAL A 255 6.09 7.99 5.78
N THR A 256 7.38 8.20 6.02
CA THR A 256 8.24 7.28 6.78
C THR A 256 9.35 8.01 7.50
N GLN A 257 9.78 7.49 8.67
CA GLN A 257 10.95 8.01 9.40
C GLN A 257 12.23 7.99 8.57
N GLU A 258 12.31 7.15 7.54
CA GLU A 258 13.44 7.10 6.63
C GLU A 258 13.65 8.42 5.85
N LEU A 259 12.62 9.27 5.72
CA LEU A 259 12.79 10.62 5.19
C LEU A 259 13.76 11.43 6.06
N VAL A 260 13.57 11.41 7.37
CA VAL A 260 14.40 12.14 8.33
C VAL A 260 15.83 11.60 8.33
N THR A 261 15.97 10.27 8.29
CA THR A 261 17.27 9.60 8.18
C THR A 261 18.00 9.99 6.89
N ALA A 262 17.31 9.92 5.75
CA ALA A 262 17.88 10.26 4.43
C ALA A 262 18.25 11.75 4.31
N ALA A 263 17.50 12.63 4.97
CA ALA A 263 17.82 14.05 5.05
C ALA A 263 19.01 14.36 5.98
N GLY A 264 19.37 13.46 6.89
CA GLY A 264 20.44 13.66 7.88
C GLY A 264 19.98 14.39 9.14
N GLY A 265 18.67 14.39 9.39
CA GLY A 265 18.09 14.88 10.65
C GLY A 265 16.83 15.72 10.47
N PRO A 266 16.06 15.88 11.58
CA PRO A 266 14.76 16.55 11.55
C PRO A 266 14.86 18.05 11.21
N GLN A 267 16.01 18.71 11.45
CA GLN A 267 16.23 20.11 11.09
C GLN A 267 16.12 20.39 9.59
N PHE A 268 16.31 19.37 8.74
CA PHE A 268 16.16 19.50 7.29
C PHE A 268 14.73 19.20 6.82
N THR A 269 14.00 18.39 7.59
CA THR A 269 12.63 17.99 7.24
C THR A 269 11.57 18.86 7.91
N ASP A 270 11.95 19.74 8.84
CA ASP A 270 10.99 20.66 9.45
C ASP A 270 10.29 21.53 8.39
N GLY A 271 8.96 21.54 8.45
CA GLY A 271 8.13 22.27 7.50
C GLY A 271 7.95 21.59 6.14
N VAL A 272 8.51 20.40 5.90
CA VAL A 272 8.23 19.60 4.71
C VAL A 272 6.75 19.20 4.73
N LEU A 273 6.08 19.39 3.60
CA LEU A 273 4.68 19.04 3.39
C LEU A 273 4.57 17.75 2.58
N MET A 274 3.52 16.99 2.83
CA MET A 274 3.18 15.83 2.03
C MET A 274 1.67 15.61 1.98
N THR A 275 1.20 14.97 0.91
CA THR A 275 -0.14 14.42 0.85
C THR A 275 -0.11 12.94 1.22
N PHE A 276 -1.05 12.52 2.04
CA PHE A 276 -1.28 11.12 2.39
C PHE A 276 -2.75 10.92 2.73
N GLY A 277 -3.26 9.69 2.76
CA GLY A 277 -4.60 9.40 3.26
C GLY A 277 -4.76 9.82 4.73
N GLN A 278 -5.99 9.96 5.19
CA GLN A 278 -6.25 10.22 6.61
C GLN A 278 -5.49 9.21 7.47
N ASP A 279 -4.87 9.67 8.55
CA ASP A 279 -4.05 8.81 9.40
C ASP A 279 -4.87 7.67 9.98
N PRO A 280 -4.66 6.42 9.54
CA PRO A 280 -5.48 5.31 10.01
C PRO A 280 -5.32 5.04 11.50
N ARG A 281 -4.26 5.60 12.14
CA ARG A 281 -4.06 5.52 13.60
C ARG A 281 -5.07 6.36 14.39
N THR A 282 -5.78 7.26 13.74
CA THR A 282 -6.85 8.09 14.33
C THR A 282 -8.24 7.51 14.16
N ILE A 283 -8.38 6.44 13.38
CA ILE A 283 -9.65 5.79 13.06
C ILE A 283 -10.03 4.83 14.20
N ALA A 284 -11.27 4.94 14.68
CA ALA A 284 -11.73 4.14 15.84
C ALA A 284 -11.64 2.63 15.62
N GLU A 285 -11.93 2.17 14.40
CA GLU A 285 -11.92 0.77 13.99
C GLU A 285 -10.50 0.16 14.03
N GLY A 286 -9.47 0.98 13.90
CA GLY A 286 -8.05 0.58 13.96
C GLY A 286 -7.50 0.44 15.38
N LYS A 287 -8.15 1.04 16.39
CA LYS A 287 -7.59 1.23 17.73
C LYS A 287 -7.03 -0.06 18.36
N ALA A 288 -7.80 -1.13 18.36
CA ALA A 288 -7.39 -2.39 18.97
C ALA A 288 -6.16 -3.02 18.29
N VAL A 289 -6.08 -2.89 16.95
CA VAL A 289 -4.94 -3.41 16.17
C VAL A 289 -3.70 -2.55 16.39
N ILE A 290 -3.87 -1.23 16.46
CA ILE A 290 -2.78 -0.29 16.77
C ILE A 290 -2.18 -0.59 18.15
N GLU A 291 -3.02 -0.85 19.15
CA GLU A 291 -2.58 -1.24 20.48
C GLU A 291 -1.78 -2.55 20.47
N LYS A 292 -2.19 -3.55 19.66
CA LYS A 292 -1.42 -4.80 19.47
C LYS A 292 -0.03 -4.53 18.88
N PHE A 293 0.05 -3.70 17.84
CA PHE A 293 1.34 -3.33 17.24
C PHE A 293 2.24 -2.63 18.26
N ARG A 294 1.72 -1.64 18.98
CA ARG A 294 2.47 -0.90 20.01
C ARG A 294 2.94 -1.79 21.15
N ALA A 295 2.09 -2.74 21.60
CA ALA A 295 2.46 -3.72 22.59
C ALA A 295 3.61 -4.64 22.15
N SER A 296 3.77 -4.87 20.83
CA SER A 296 4.91 -5.58 20.25
C SER A 296 6.15 -4.70 19.99
N GLY A 297 6.11 -3.42 20.38
CA GLY A 297 7.19 -2.46 20.14
C GLY A 297 7.24 -1.89 18.71
N PHE A 298 6.15 -2.03 17.94
CA PHE A 298 6.08 -1.53 16.57
C PHE A 298 5.03 -0.41 16.44
N GLU A 299 5.41 0.75 15.93
CA GLU A 299 4.47 1.81 15.57
C GLU A 299 3.94 1.56 14.15
N PRO A 300 2.62 1.33 13.95
CA PRO A 300 2.06 1.02 12.64
C PRO A 300 1.87 2.29 11.80
N GLU A 301 2.97 2.83 11.30
CA GLU A 301 2.98 4.00 10.41
C GLU A 301 2.77 3.64 8.93
N GLY A 302 2.58 4.66 8.12
CA GLY A 302 2.51 4.55 6.66
C GLY A 302 1.47 3.54 6.21
N TYR A 303 1.91 2.55 5.44
CA TYR A 303 1.04 1.58 4.79
C TYR A 303 0.75 0.31 5.59
N THR A 304 1.16 0.24 6.86
CA THR A 304 0.95 -0.95 7.70
C THR A 304 -0.52 -1.35 7.78
N LEU A 305 -1.40 -0.39 8.09
CA LEU A 305 -2.84 -0.67 8.22
C LEU A 305 -3.54 -0.82 6.86
N TYR A 306 -2.98 -0.26 5.80
CA TYR A 306 -3.45 -0.49 4.43
C TYR A 306 -3.26 -1.95 4.00
N ALA A 307 -2.08 -2.53 4.31
CA ALA A 307 -1.82 -3.95 4.05
C ALA A 307 -2.70 -4.86 4.92
N TYR A 308 -2.91 -4.50 6.19
CA TYR A 308 -3.86 -5.19 7.08
C TYR A 308 -5.28 -5.19 6.48
N ALA A 309 -5.78 -4.01 6.08
CA ALA A 309 -7.11 -3.84 5.48
C ALA A 309 -7.26 -4.59 4.15
N SER A 310 -6.18 -4.71 3.36
CA SER A 310 -6.19 -5.50 2.12
C SER A 310 -6.42 -6.98 2.39
N ILE A 311 -5.79 -7.55 3.41
CA ILE A 311 -6.06 -8.94 3.85
C ILE A 311 -7.50 -9.07 4.34
N GLN A 312 -8.04 -8.10 5.09
CA GLN A 312 -9.44 -8.12 5.51
C GLN A 312 -10.40 -8.12 4.33
N ALA A 313 -10.12 -7.32 3.29
CA ALA A 313 -10.96 -7.25 2.10
C ALA A 313 -10.97 -8.58 1.33
N ILE A 314 -9.80 -9.20 1.13
CA ILE A 314 -9.69 -10.53 0.50
C ILE A 314 -10.45 -11.56 1.33
N ALA A 315 -10.23 -11.59 2.64
CA ALA A 315 -10.89 -12.56 3.54
C ALA A 315 -12.42 -12.38 3.55
N ALA A 316 -12.91 -11.14 3.54
CA ALA A 316 -14.35 -10.87 3.47
C ALA A 316 -14.98 -11.40 2.17
N ALA A 317 -14.33 -11.13 1.02
CA ALA A 317 -14.79 -11.63 -0.27
C ALA A 317 -14.78 -13.17 -0.31
N TYR A 318 -13.69 -13.80 0.12
CA TYR A 318 -13.58 -15.25 0.12
C TYR A 318 -14.54 -15.93 1.13
N ASN A 319 -14.80 -15.32 2.27
CA ASN A 319 -15.85 -15.80 3.17
C ASN A 319 -17.24 -15.73 2.56
N ALA A 320 -17.50 -14.73 1.71
CA ALA A 320 -18.79 -14.59 1.04
C ALA A 320 -18.96 -15.62 -0.10
N VAL A 321 -17.99 -15.70 -1.01
CA VAL A 321 -18.16 -16.41 -2.30
C VAL A 321 -17.17 -17.56 -2.54
N GLY A 322 -16.25 -17.85 -1.61
CA GLY A 322 -15.16 -18.81 -1.80
C GLY A 322 -13.96 -18.18 -2.52
N THR A 323 -12.96 -19.00 -2.83
CA THR A 323 -11.70 -18.59 -3.44
C THR A 323 -11.75 -18.43 -4.97
N ASP A 324 -12.95 -18.36 -5.55
CA ASP A 324 -13.18 -18.01 -6.96
C ASP A 324 -12.96 -16.51 -7.14
N ASN A 325 -11.85 -16.12 -7.76
CA ASN A 325 -11.42 -14.73 -7.88
C ASN A 325 -12.37 -13.87 -8.72
N THR A 326 -12.98 -14.43 -9.76
CA THR A 326 -13.98 -13.71 -10.56
C THR A 326 -15.18 -13.31 -9.68
N LYS A 327 -15.69 -14.25 -8.88
CA LYS A 327 -16.79 -13.94 -7.94
C LYS A 327 -16.37 -13.02 -6.82
N ALA A 328 -15.14 -13.17 -6.31
CA ALA A 328 -14.61 -12.32 -5.25
C ALA A 328 -14.44 -10.86 -5.74
N SER A 329 -13.96 -10.66 -6.95
CA SER A 329 -13.83 -9.34 -7.58
C SER A 329 -15.19 -8.70 -7.84
N GLU A 330 -16.15 -9.45 -8.36
CA GLU A 330 -17.52 -8.97 -8.53
C GLU A 330 -18.15 -8.61 -7.18
N TRP A 331 -17.91 -9.42 -6.16
CA TRP A 331 -18.41 -9.15 -4.82
C TRP A 331 -17.83 -7.87 -4.24
N LEU A 332 -16.52 -7.64 -4.34
CA LEU A 332 -15.85 -6.41 -3.88
C LEU A 332 -16.39 -5.16 -4.58
N LYS A 333 -16.64 -5.21 -5.89
CA LYS A 333 -17.20 -4.08 -6.66
C LYS A 333 -18.63 -3.70 -6.24
N ASN A 334 -19.38 -4.66 -5.68
CA ASN A 334 -20.78 -4.49 -5.31
C ASN A 334 -21.04 -4.36 -3.81
N HIS A 335 -20.04 -4.60 -2.95
CA HIS A 335 -20.18 -4.56 -1.50
C HIS A 335 -19.14 -3.64 -0.86
N SER A 336 -19.45 -3.18 0.33
CA SER A 336 -18.48 -2.52 1.19
C SER A 336 -17.93 -3.51 2.22
N VAL A 337 -16.69 -3.31 2.63
CA VAL A 337 -16.01 -4.11 3.64
C VAL A 337 -15.68 -3.24 4.84
N ASP A 338 -16.00 -3.70 6.03
CA ASP A 338 -15.56 -3.08 7.27
C ASP A 338 -14.10 -3.49 7.53
N THR A 339 -13.23 -2.51 7.68
CA THR A 339 -11.79 -2.71 7.86
C THR A 339 -11.28 -1.90 9.04
N VAL A 340 -10.04 -2.16 9.46
CA VAL A 340 -9.34 -1.31 10.46
C VAL A 340 -9.16 0.13 10.01
N MET A 341 -9.42 0.43 8.74
CA MET A 341 -9.42 1.76 8.17
C MET A 341 -10.83 2.29 7.90
N GLY A 342 -11.84 1.80 8.64
CA GLY A 342 -13.23 2.08 8.40
C GLY A 342 -13.78 1.31 7.19
N LYS A 343 -14.97 1.70 6.76
CA LYS A 343 -15.68 1.05 5.65
C LYS A 343 -15.07 1.42 4.31
N LYS A 344 -14.65 0.40 3.53
CA LYS A 344 -14.09 0.57 2.18
C LYS A 344 -15.04 -0.01 1.13
N ALA A 345 -15.12 0.64 -0.02
CA ALA A 345 -15.90 0.23 -1.18
C ALA A 345 -15.19 0.63 -2.46
N TRP A 346 -15.33 -0.19 -3.48
CA TRP A 346 -14.64 -0.01 -4.75
C TRP A 346 -15.62 0.28 -5.90
N ASP A 347 -15.14 1.01 -6.88
CA ASP A 347 -15.86 1.22 -8.14
C ASP A 347 -15.65 0.04 -9.12
N GLY A 348 -16.20 0.17 -10.33
CA GLY A 348 -16.09 -0.86 -11.36
C GLY A 348 -14.66 -1.13 -11.84
N LYS A 349 -13.72 -0.20 -11.63
CA LYS A 349 -12.31 -0.33 -12.01
C LYS A 349 -11.44 -0.91 -10.90
N GLY A 350 -11.94 -0.99 -9.67
CA GLY A 350 -11.20 -1.41 -8.49
C GLY A 350 -10.54 -0.26 -7.71
N ASP A 351 -10.89 0.99 -8.00
CA ASP A 351 -10.48 2.16 -7.22
C ASP A 351 -11.41 2.39 -6.03
N LEU A 352 -10.89 2.93 -4.92
CA LEU A 352 -11.75 3.33 -3.81
C LEU A 352 -12.73 4.42 -4.24
N LYS A 353 -14.01 4.25 -3.90
CA LYS A 353 -15.07 5.23 -4.19
C LYS A 353 -14.88 6.57 -3.50
N VAL A 354 -14.16 6.58 -2.38
CA VAL A 354 -13.89 7.77 -1.58
C VAL A 354 -12.40 7.92 -1.40
N SER A 355 -11.87 9.07 -1.82
CA SER A 355 -10.50 9.49 -1.52
C SER A 355 -10.49 10.24 -0.20
N ASP A 356 -9.53 9.92 0.63
CA ASP A 356 -9.31 10.52 1.95
C ASP A 356 -7.97 11.27 2.06
N TYR A 357 -7.38 11.67 0.94
CA TYR A 357 -6.13 12.43 0.94
C TYR A 357 -6.27 13.76 1.69
N VAL A 358 -5.30 14.00 2.56
CA VAL A 358 -5.14 15.23 3.34
C VAL A 358 -3.68 15.67 3.28
N VAL A 359 -3.41 16.88 3.79
CA VAL A 359 -2.04 17.42 3.85
C VAL A 359 -1.47 17.23 5.25
N TYR A 360 -0.21 16.79 5.30
CA TYR A 360 0.58 16.66 6.50
C TYR A 360 1.79 17.59 6.46
N LYS A 361 2.32 17.87 7.65
CA LYS A 361 3.57 18.60 7.82
C LYS A 361 4.49 17.86 8.78
N TRP A 362 5.76 17.75 8.43
CA TRP A 362 6.83 17.30 9.30
C TRP A 362 7.24 18.42 10.25
N ASP A 363 7.55 18.10 11.48
CA ASP A 363 7.98 19.02 12.52
C ASP A 363 9.50 18.89 12.83
N ASP A 364 9.99 19.77 13.70
CA ASP A 364 11.38 19.84 14.16
C ASP A 364 11.83 18.63 15.00
N LYS A 365 10.92 17.76 15.39
CA LYS A 365 11.19 16.49 16.09
C LYS A 365 11.20 15.29 15.14
N GLY A 366 11.04 15.52 13.84
CA GLY A 366 10.94 14.46 12.85
C GLY A 366 9.66 13.63 12.95
N LYS A 367 8.57 14.27 13.36
CA LYS A 367 7.23 13.67 13.35
C LYS A 367 6.37 14.41 12.35
N TYR A 368 5.39 13.72 11.78
CA TYR A 368 4.42 14.35 10.89
C TYR A 368 3.03 14.34 11.53
N HIS A 369 2.27 15.36 11.21
CA HIS A 369 0.90 15.51 11.68
C HIS A 369 0.03 16.12 10.59
N GLN A 370 -1.24 15.77 10.59
CA GLN A 370 -2.23 16.27 9.67
C GLN A 370 -2.50 17.77 9.96
N LEU A 371 -2.68 18.56 8.89
CA LEU A 371 -2.99 19.99 8.94
C LEU A 371 -4.50 20.26 8.86
#